data_48209c5fc94695c56c7ae9909b3923ae
#
_entry.id   48209c5fc94695c56c7ae9909b3923ae
#
_cell.length_a   1.000
_cell.length_b   1.000
_cell.length_c   1.000
_cell.angle_alpha   90.00
_cell.angle_beta   90.00
_cell.angle_gamma   90.00
#
_symmetry.space_group_name_H-M   'P 1'
#
loop_
_entity.id
_entity.type
_entity.pdbx_description
1 polymer ?
#
loop_
_entity_poly.entity_id
_entity_poly.type
_entity_poly.pdbx_seq_one_letter_code
_entity_poly.pdbx_strand_id
1 'polypeptide(L)'
;TGVQTCALPIFLQLAVFSRYPIKEKQLVTYPNSNNCSLWCDIDINGQTIRLFNNHLQTTEVSRNKRKLEKELRADDTDRAERAALTLADGLHENFKKRAAQAEHINQLISDSPYPTLVCGDFNSLPSSYVYQTVKGEKLNDGFQTCGHGYMYTFRYFKHLLRIDYILHSSEFQGVDYFSPDLEYSDHNPVVMRMRL
;
A
#
# COMPACT_ATOMS: atom_id res chain seq x y z
N THR A 1 28.50 -2.82 -8.48
CA THR A 1 27.27 -3.06 -7.72
C THR A 1 26.08 -2.80 -8.62
N GLY A 2 25.63 -3.88 -9.33
CA GLY A 2 24.57 -3.75 -10.33
C GLY A 2 23.16 -3.71 -9.70
N VAL A 3 22.78 -2.57 -9.11
CA VAL A 3 21.38 -2.34 -8.72
C VAL A 3 20.66 -1.79 -9.94
N GLN A 4 19.62 -2.50 -10.39
CA GLN A 4 18.70 -1.99 -11.39
C GLN A 4 17.58 -1.21 -10.72
N THR A 5 17.15 -0.13 -11.34
CA THR A 5 16.09 0.73 -10.83
C THR A 5 14.93 0.73 -11.80
N CYS A 6 13.75 0.40 -11.32
CA CYS A 6 12.50 0.73 -11.96
C CYS A 6 11.94 1.97 -11.24
N ALA A 7 12.33 3.15 -11.71
CA ALA A 7 11.75 4.40 -11.25
C ALA A 7 10.75 4.92 -12.29
N LEU A 8 9.64 5.45 -11.82
CA LEU A 8 8.68 6.18 -12.62
C LEU A 8 8.93 7.69 -12.49
N PRO A 9 8.45 8.51 -13.44
CA PRO A 9 8.61 9.96 -13.36
C PRO A 9 8.22 10.51 -11.99
N ILE A 10 8.91 11.56 -11.58
CA ILE A 10 8.87 12.22 -10.26
C ILE A 10 7.45 12.50 -9.70
N PHE A 11 6.44 12.52 -10.54
CA PHE A 11 5.05 12.79 -10.14
C PHE A 11 4.30 11.61 -9.50
N LEU A 12 4.81 10.38 -9.58
CA LEU A 12 4.07 9.18 -9.19
C LEU A 12 4.65 8.45 -7.97
N GLN A 13 5.76 8.92 -7.42
CA GLN A 13 6.33 8.57 -6.10
C GLN A 13 6.56 7.06 -5.83
N LEU A 14 6.59 6.20 -6.86
CA LEU A 14 6.89 4.78 -6.70
C LEU A 14 8.18 4.41 -7.43
N ALA A 15 9.00 3.59 -6.78
CA ALA A 15 10.20 3.02 -7.37
C ALA A 15 10.41 1.58 -6.88
N VAL A 16 11.06 0.78 -7.70
CA VAL A 16 11.58 -0.53 -7.33
C VAL A 16 13.08 -0.54 -7.62
N PHE A 17 13.86 -0.95 -6.63
CA PHE A 17 15.30 -1.16 -6.75
C PHE A 17 15.57 -2.65 -6.59
N SER A 18 16.30 -3.25 -7.52
CA SER A 18 16.60 -4.68 -7.52
C SER A 18 18.08 -4.93 -7.82
N ARG A 19 18.66 -5.92 -7.15
CA ARG A 19 19.98 -6.49 -7.52
C ARG A 19 19.86 -7.49 -8.67
N TYR A 20 18.65 -7.97 -8.92
CA TYR A 20 18.32 -8.91 -9.99
C TYR A 20 17.80 -8.16 -11.21
N PRO A 21 17.98 -8.71 -12.42
CA PRO A 21 17.46 -8.09 -13.64
C PRO A 21 15.95 -7.85 -13.61
N ILE A 22 15.54 -6.63 -13.91
CA ILE A 22 14.13 -6.28 -14.16
C ILE A 22 13.89 -6.43 -15.66
N LYS A 23 13.03 -7.40 -16.05
CA LYS A 23 12.76 -7.74 -17.46
C LYS A 23 11.64 -6.91 -18.05
N GLU A 24 10.54 -6.80 -17.32
CA GLU A 24 9.33 -6.10 -17.75
C GLU A 24 8.79 -5.23 -16.62
N LYS A 25 8.09 -4.17 -16.97
CA LYS A 25 7.49 -3.26 -15.98
C LYS A 25 6.31 -2.51 -16.59
N GLN A 26 5.32 -2.24 -15.75
CA GLN A 26 4.15 -1.46 -16.14
C GLN A 26 3.70 -0.53 -15.02
N LEU A 27 3.39 0.71 -15.38
CA LEU A 27 2.68 1.65 -14.53
C LEU A 27 1.18 1.37 -14.61
N VAL A 28 0.51 1.37 -13.47
CA VAL A 28 -0.94 1.26 -13.34
C VAL A 28 -1.46 2.57 -12.77
N THR A 29 -2.09 3.37 -13.61
CA THR A 29 -2.72 4.65 -13.22
C THR A 29 -4.21 4.45 -12.98
N TYR A 30 -4.77 5.30 -12.13
CA TYR A 30 -6.18 5.23 -11.77
C TYR A 30 -6.91 6.52 -12.14
N PRO A 31 -8.12 6.42 -12.70
CA PRO A 31 -8.93 7.59 -13.01
C PRO A 31 -9.19 8.46 -11.78
N ASN A 32 -9.04 9.78 -11.93
CA ASN A 32 -9.30 10.76 -10.87
C ASN A 32 -8.52 10.51 -9.56
N SER A 33 -7.29 9.99 -9.67
CA SER A 33 -6.38 9.75 -8.56
C SER A 33 -4.96 10.17 -8.92
N ASN A 34 -4.25 10.74 -7.95
CA ASN A 34 -2.81 10.98 -8.06
C ASN A 34 -1.99 9.79 -7.55
N ASN A 35 -2.66 8.79 -6.98
CA ASN A 35 -2.04 7.55 -6.56
C ASN A 35 -1.93 6.59 -7.75
N CYS A 36 -0.98 5.69 -7.68
CA CYS A 36 -0.72 4.70 -8.72
C CYS A 36 -0.20 3.41 -8.13
N SER A 37 -0.10 2.41 -8.96
CA SER A 37 0.64 1.17 -8.71
C SER A 37 1.63 0.93 -9.83
N LEU A 38 2.59 0.08 -9.60
CA LEU A 38 3.45 -0.45 -10.66
C LEU A 38 3.66 -1.95 -10.42
N TRP A 39 3.88 -2.68 -11.49
CA TRP A 39 4.43 -4.02 -11.38
C TRP A 39 5.68 -4.18 -12.23
N CYS A 40 6.54 -5.10 -11.83
CA CYS A 40 7.70 -5.48 -12.61
C CYS A 40 8.00 -6.97 -12.45
N ASP A 41 8.55 -7.54 -13.52
CA ASP A 41 9.04 -8.91 -13.57
C ASP A 41 10.55 -8.91 -13.27
N ILE A 42 10.95 -9.66 -12.26
CA ILE A 42 12.32 -9.75 -11.77
C ILE A 42 12.82 -11.17 -11.97
N ASP A 43 13.99 -11.31 -12.59
CA ASP A 43 14.64 -12.61 -12.78
C ASP A 43 15.55 -12.91 -11.58
N ILE A 44 15.14 -13.83 -10.75
CA ILE A 44 15.96 -14.31 -9.62
C ILE A 44 16.60 -15.64 -10.00
N ASN A 45 17.85 -15.59 -10.47
CA ASN A 45 18.64 -16.78 -10.83
C ASN A 45 17.94 -17.71 -11.85
N GLY A 46 17.26 -17.12 -12.82
CA GLY A 46 16.55 -17.88 -13.87
C GLY A 46 15.07 -18.14 -13.57
N GLN A 47 14.60 -17.83 -12.38
CA GLN A 47 13.19 -17.87 -12.01
C GLN A 47 12.58 -16.48 -12.03
N THR A 48 11.57 -16.24 -12.86
CA THR A 48 10.87 -14.97 -12.92
C THR A 48 9.81 -14.88 -11.83
N ILE A 49 9.78 -13.77 -11.11
CA ILE A 49 8.72 -13.39 -10.18
C ILE A 49 8.08 -12.09 -10.62
N ARG A 50 6.84 -11.83 -10.25
CA ARG A 50 6.17 -10.52 -10.44
C ARG A 50 6.02 -9.80 -9.11
N LEU A 51 6.54 -8.59 -9.07
CA LEU A 51 6.42 -7.68 -7.92
C LEU A 51 5.45 -6.57 -8.24
N PHE A 52 4.41 -6.41 -7.44
CA PHE A 52 3.52 -5.25 -7.41
C PHE A 52 3.94 -4.31 -6.29
N ASN A 53 4.09 -3.03 -6.58
CA ASN A 53 4.28 -1.97 -5.60
C ASN A 53 3.10 -0.98 -5.71
N ASN A 54 2.35 -0.82 -4.62
CA ASN A 54 1.08 -0.12 -4.63
C ASN A 54 1.12 1.09 -3.68
N HIS A 55 0.57 2.20 -4.14
CA HIS A 55 0.17 3.30 -3.29
C HIS A 55 -1.28 3.63 -3.64
N LEU A 56 -2.20 3.02 -2.90
CA LEU A 56 -3.63 3.17 -3.13
C LEU A 56 -4.14 4.51 -2.60
N GLN A 57 -5.32 4.93 -3.06
CA GLN A 57 -5.91 6.24 -2.75
C GLN A 57 -5.79 6.59 -1.27
N THR A 58 -5.21 7.73 -0.98
CA THR A 58 -5.06 8.24 0.39
C THR A 58 -6.40 8.63 0.99
N THR A 59 -6.52 8.50 2.31
CA THR A 59 -7.74 8.94 3.03
C THR A 59 -7.82 10.44 3.21
N GLU A 60 -6.69 11.17 3.09
CA GLU A 60 -6.56 12.60 3.39
C GLU A 60 -7.06 13.00 4.80
N VAL A 61 -7.21 12.02 5.71
CA VAL A 61 -7.74 12.25 7.07
C VAL A 61 -6.93 13.29 7.82
N SER A 62 -5.62 13.22 7.76
CA SER A 62 -4.74 14.15 8.48
C SER A 62 -4.90 15.60 8.01
N ARG A 63 -5.09 15.80 6.71
CA ARG A 63 -5.32 17.12 6.11
C ARG A 63 -6.71 17.67 6.48
N ASN A 64 -7.71 16.82 6.37
CA ASN A 64 -9.10 17.16 6.63
C ASN A 64 -9.37 17.37 8.14
N LYS A 65 -8.71 16.60 9.01
CA LYS A 65 -8.77 16.78 10.46
C LYS A 65 -8.27 18.16 10.87
N ARG A 66 -7.12 18.60 10.33
CA ARG A 66 -6.58 19.96 10.63
C ARG A 66 -7.55 21.07 10.20
N LYS A 67 -8.21 20.87 9.06
CA LYS A 67 -9.22 21.82 8.57
C LYS A 67 -10.43 21.86 9.50
N LEU A 68 -10.96 20.69 9.88
CA LEU A 68 -12.08 20.59 10.81
C LEU A 68 -11.74 21.18 12.19
N GLU A 69 -10.59 20.89 12.76
CA GLU A 69 -10.14 21.46 14.04
C GLU A 69 -10.02 22.99 13.99
N LYS A 70 -9.59 23.55 12.86
CA LYS A 70 -9.52 25.01 12.67
C LYS A 70 -10.92 25.62 12.62
N GLU A 71 -11.88 24.97 11.99
CA GLU A 71 -13.25 25.47 11.86
C GLU A 71 -14.04 25.30 13.17
N LEU A 72 -13.83 24.20 13.91
CA LEU A 72 -14.39 24.02 15.25
C LEU A 72 -13.93 25.07 16.27
N ARG A 73 -12.70 25.59 16.13
CA ARG A 73 -12.18 26.68 17.00
C ARG A 73 -12.78 28.04 16.67
N ALA A 74 -13.48 28.19 15.57
CA ALA A 74 -14.07 29.46 15.13
C ALA A 74 -15.46 29.74 15.75
N ASP A 75 -15.96 28.85 16.64
CA ASP A 75 -17.22 28.97 17.38
C ASP A 75 -18.48 29.18 16.48
N ASP A 76 -18.42 28.64 15.25
CA ASP A 76 -19.48 28.67 14.25
C ASP A 76 -19.98 27.23 13.98
N THR A 77 -21.08 26.87 14.64
CA THR A 77 -21.69 25.52 14.63
C THR A 77 -22.10 25.09 13.22
N ASP A 78 -22.67 26.00 12.41
CA ASP A 78 -23.12 25.70 11.05
C ASP A 78 -21.95 25.44 10.12
N ARG A 79 -20.82 26.07 10.38
CA ARG A 79 -19.59 25.91 9.61
C ARG A 79 -18.88 24.60 9.96
N ALA A 80 -18.91 24.23 11.24
CA ALA A 80 -18.38 22.96 11.73
C ALA A 80 -19.19 21.77 11.20
N GLU A 81 -20.53 21.86 11.15
CA GLU A 81 -21.37 20.81 10.60
C GLU A 81 -21.13 20.62 9.09
N ARG A 82 -21.08 21.71 8.32
CA ARG A 82 -20.73 21.65 6.88
C ARG A 82 -19.35 21.04 6.64
N ALA A 83 -18.37 21.38 7.48
CA ALA A 83 -17.03 20.80 7.37
C ALA A 83 -17.02 19.30 7.69
N ALA A 84 -17.79 18.87 8.68
CA ALA A 84 -17.93 17.46 9.03
C ALA A 84 -18.59 16.65 7.89
N LEU A 85 -19.66 17.18 7.28
CA LEU A 85 -20.32 16.56 6.12
C LEU A 85 -19.36 16.49 4.92
N THR A 86 -18.64 17.57 4.60
CA THR A 86 -17.64 17.58 3.53
C THR A 86 -16.53 16.56 3.76
N LEU A 87 -16.11 16.38 5.03
CA LEU A 87 -15.13 15.37 5.40
C LEU A 87 -15.67 13.94 5.18
N ALA A 88 -16.90 13.69 5.61
CA ALA A 88 -17.56 12.39 5.45
C ALA A 88 -17.72 12.02 3.96
N ASP A 89 -18.15 12.97 3.13
CA ASP A 89 -18.26 12.77 1.68
C ASP A 89 -16.90 12.52 1.03
N GLY A 90 -15.87 13.28 1.41
CA GLY A 90 -14.51 13.05 0.92
C GLY A 90 -13.93 11.70 1.31
N LEU A 91 -14.19 11.23 2.53
CA LEU A 91 -13.82 9.89 2.98
C LEU A 91 -14.55 8.81 2.16
N HIS A 92 -15.85 8.96 1.97
CA HIS A 92 -16.67 8.03 1.20
C HIS A 92 -16.17 7.88 -0.24
N GLU A 93 -15.90 9.00 -0.92
CA GLU A 93 -15.36 8.98 -2.28
C GLU A 93 -13.96 8.35 -2.34
N ASN A 94 -13.09 8.64 -1.37
CA ASN A 94 -11.76 8.01 -1.31
C ASN A 94 -11.86 6.49 -1.04
N PHE A 95 -12.82 6.03 -0.25
CA PHE A 95 -13.09 4.60 -0.06
C PHE A 95 -13.56 3.92 -1.34
N LYS A 96 -14.48 4.54 -2.10
CA LYS A 96 -14.93 4.01 -3.40
C LYS A 96 -13.79 3.88 -4.40
N LYS A 97 -12.98 4.95 -4.54
CA LYS A 97 -11.80 4.94 -5.42
C LYS A 97 -10.86 3.80 -5.06
N ARG A 98 -10.56 3.63 -3.78
CA ARG A 98 -9.66 2.61 -3.28
C ARG A 98 -10.20 1.21 -3.47
N ALA A 99 -11.50 0.99 -3.32
CA ALA A 99 -12.15 -0.28 -3.61
C ALA A 99 -11.98 -0.66 -5.09
N ALA A 100 -12.25 0.26 -6.02
CA ALA A 100 -12.06 0.04 -7.45
C ALA A 100 -10.58 -0.21 -7.81
N GLN A 101 -9.65 0.48 -7.15
CA GLN A 101 -8.21 0.23 -7.31
C GLN A 101 -7.82 -1.17 -6.85
N ALA A 102 -8.35 -1.60 -5.70
CA ALA A 102 -8.10 -2.93 -5.16
C ALA A 102 -8.61 -4.04 -6.08
N GLU A 103 -9.81 -3.88 -6.64
CA GLU A 103 -10.39 -4.81 -7.61
C GLU A 103 -9.54 -4.91 -8.87
N HIS A 104 -9.09 -3.76 -9.40
CA HIS A 104 -8.22 -3.74 -10.57
C HIS A 104 -6.86 -4.42 -10.30
N ILE A 105 -6.24 -4.16 -9.15
CA ILE A 105 -4.99 -4.81 -8.76
C ILE A 105 -5.18 -6.31 -8.54
N ASN A 106 -6.27 -6.73 -7.90
CA ASN A 106 -6.58 -8.15 -7.73
C ASN A 106 -6.72 -8.88 -9.07
N GLN A 107 -7.33 -8.26 -10.07
CA GLN A 107 -7.39 -8.81 -11.42
C GLN A 107 -5.99 -8.99 -12.02
N LEU A 108 -5.13 -7.97 -11.95
CA LEU A 108 -3.75 -8.07 -12.46
C LEU A 108 -2.91 -9.12 -11.72
N ILE A 109 -3.12 -9.29 -10.41
CA ILE A 109 -2.51 -10.34 -9.60
C ILE A 109 -3.00 -11.71 -10.06
N SER A 110 -4.30 -11.84 -10.30
CA SER A 110 -4.93 -13.08 -10.75
C SER A 110 -4.44 -13.54 -12.12
N ASP A 111 -4.15 -12.58 -12.99
CA ASP A 111 -3.64 -12.81 -14.34
C ASP A 111 -2.11 -13.01 -14.40
N SER A 112 -1.41 -12.87 -13.26
CA SER A 112 0.03 -13.09 -13.21
C SER A 112 0.40 -14.54 -13.48
N PRO A 113 1.29 -14.82 -14.46
CA PRO A 113 1.77 -16.16 -14.72
C PRO A 113 2.94 -16.59 -13.81
N TYR A 114 3.39 -15.68 -12.92
CA TYR A 114 4.58 -15.87 -12.10
C TYR A 114 4.25 -15.88 -10.61
N PRO A 115 5.11 -16.50 -9.78
CA PRO A 115 5.09 -16.28 -8.34
C PRO A 115 5.04 -14.78 -8.04
N THR A 116 4.12 -14.37 -7.17
CA THR A 116 3.78 -12.95 -7.03
C THR A 116 4.06 -12.44 -5.62
N LEU A 117 4.71 -11.27 -5.58
CA LEU A 117 4.87 -10.44 -4.40
C LEU A 117 4.06 -9.17 -4.57
N VAL A 118 3.37 -8.74 -3.53
CA VAL A 118 2.61 -7.50 -3.52
C VAL A 118 3.00 -6.70 -2.30
N CYS A 119 3.50 -5.49 -2.49
CA CYS A 119 3.85 -4.61 -1.40
C CYS A 119 3.27 -3.21 -1.58
N GLY A 120 3.32 -2.40 -0.52
CA GLY A 120 3.01 -0.98 -0.56
C GLY A 120 2.02 -0.52 0.49
N ASP A 121 1.68 0.77 0.40
CA ASP A 121 0.67 1.43 1.22
C ASP A 121 -0.73 1.22 0.63
N PHE A 122 -1.56 0.45 1.31
CA PHE A 122 -2.94 0.21 0.91
C PHE A 122 -3.90 1.27 1.48
N ASN A 123 -3.41 2.16 2.36
CA ASN A 123 -4.24 3.13 3.07
C ASN A 123 -5.48 2.50 3.74
N SER A 124 -5.40 1.24 4.13
CA SER A 124 -6.52 0.42 4.59
C SER A 124 -6.07 -0.62 5.61
N LEU A 125 -6.91 -0.89 6.60
CA LEU A 125 -6.64 -1.88 7.65
C LEU A 125 -6.83 -3.33 7.15
N PRO A 126 -6.28 -4.34 7.86
CA PRO A 126 -6.43 -5.76 7.50
C PRO A 126 -7.89 -6.24 7.47
N SER A 127 -8.78 -5.62 8.24
CA SER A 127 -10.22 -5.93 8.25
C SER A 127 -11.02 -5.29 7.12
N SER A 128 -10.39 -4.45 6.29
CA SER A 128 -11.08 -3.69 5.25
C SER A 128 -11.34 -4.53 4.00
N TYR A 129 -12.39 -4.14 3.25
CA TYR A 129 -12.67 -4.67 1.91
C TYR A 129 -11.45 -4.58 0.99
N VAL A 130 -10.75 -3.44 0.98
CA VAL A 130 -9.59 -3.17 0.13
C VAL A 130 -8.48 -4.19 0.36
N TYR A 131 -8.08 -4.40 1.61
CA TYR A 131 -7.05 -5.37 1.95
C TYR A 131 -7.48 -6.80 1.56
N GLN A 132 -8.71 -7.19 1.92
CA GLN A 132 -9.22 -8.53 1.60
C GLN A 132 -9.29 -8.76 0.09
N THR A 133 -9.68 -7.75 -0.68
CA THR A 133 -9.74 -7.80 -2.14
C THR A 133 -8.34 -7.95 -2.75
N VAL A 134 -7.36 -7.13 -2.34
CA VAL A 134 -5.99 -7.24 -2.87
C VAL A 134 -5.36 -8.59 -2.51
N LYS A 135 -5.55 -9.04 -1.25
CA LYS A 135 -5.05 -10.34 -0.80
C LYS A 135 -5.70 -11.49 -1.57
N GLY A 136 -7.02 -11.42 -1.77
CA GLY A 136 -7.77 -12.49 -2.40
C GLY A 136 -7.53 -13.85 -1.74
N GLU A 137 -7.67 -14.91 -2.54
CA GLU A 137 -7.42 -16.28 -2.10
C GLU A 137 -6.00 -16.78 -2.45
N LYS A 138 -5.29 -16.08 -3.35
CA LYS A 138 -3.99 -16.48 -3.87
C LYS A 138 -2.81 -16.04 -3.02
N LEU A 139 -2.97 -14.99 -2.20
CA LEU A 139 -1.87 -14.42 -1.45
C LEU A 139 -1.98 -14.66 0.06
N ASN A 140 -0.84 -14.85 0.66
CA ASN A 140 -0.66 -14.90 2.11
C ASN A 140 -0.10 -13.55 2.60
N ASP A 141 -0.51 -13.13 3.79
CA ASP A 141 0.08 -11.96 4.46
C ASP A 141 1.39 -12.36 5.13
N GLY A 142 2.48 -11.72 4.75
CA GLY A 142 3.80 -11.99 5.30
C GLY A 142 3.86 -11.82 6.82
N PHE A 143 3.14 -10.84 7.37
CA PHE A 143 3.04 -10.70 8.83
C PHE A 143 2.31 -11.86 9.48
N GLN A 144 1.25 -12.38 8.87
CA GLN A 144 0.52 -13.54 9.40
C GLN A 144 1.32 -14.83 9.28
N THR A 145 2.21 -14.95 8.29
CA THR A 145 3.00 -16.17 8.05
C THR A 145 4.27 -16.26 8.88
N CYS A 146 4.94 -15.13 9.13
CA CYS A 146 6.24 -15.14 9.82
C CYS A 146 6.51 -13.88 10.68
N GLY A 147 5.51 -13.01 10.88
CA GLY A 147 5.60 -11.90 11.81
C GLY A 147 5.23 -12.30 13.25
N HIS A 148 5.61 -11.47 14.20
CA HIS A 148 5.36 -11.71 15.63
C HIS A 148 4.86 -10.45 16.33
N GLY A 149 4.03 -10.63 17.35
CA GLY A 149 3.56 -9.57 18.22
C GLY A 149 2.58 -8.62 17.54
N TYR A 150 2.63 -7.36 17.94
CA TYR A 150 1.83 -6.28 17.39
C TYR A 150 2.69 -5.43 16.46
N MET A 151 2.14 -5.09 15.29
CA MET A 151 2.82 -4.25 14.30
C MET A 151 1.95 -3.08 13.88
N TYR A 152 2.55 -1.90 13.80
CA TYR A 152 2.01 -0.73 13.13
C TYR A 152 3.01 -0.26 12.06
N THR A 153 2.51 0.37 11.04
CA THR A 153 3.33 0.94 9.96
C THR A 153 3.13 2.44 9.81
N PHE A 154 2.02 2.98 10.31
CA PHE A 154 1.73 4.40 10.33
C PHE A 154 1.90 4.99 11.73
N ARG A 155 2.75 6.00 11.87
CA ARG A 155 3.19 6.55 13.17
C ARG A 155 2.15 7.41 13.88
N TYR A 156 1.20 7.97 13.15
CA TYR A 156 0.09 8.70 13.75
C TYR A 156 -0.99 7.74 14.29
N PHE A 157 -2.04 8.28 14.90
CA PHE A 157 -3.11 7.52 15.53
C PHE A 157 -2.63 6.55 16.61
N LYS A 158 -1.69 7.03 17.46
CA LYS A 158 -1.16 6.27 18.62
C LYS A 158 -0.52 4.94 18.23
N HIS A 159 0.10 4.85 17.04
CA HIS A 159 0.77 3.65 16.56
C HIS A 159 -0.17 2.42 16.47
N LEU A 160 -1.41 2.64 16.02
CA LEU A 160 -2.41 1.58 15.96
C LEU A 160 -2.65 1.03 14.55
N LEU A 161 -2.12 1.70 13.50
CA LEU A 161 -2.50 1.38 12.14
C LEU A 161 -1.39 0.64 11.41
N ARG A 162 -1.72 -0.56 10.93
CA ARG A 162 -0.95 -1.29 9.93
C ARG A 162 -1.65 -1.11 8.58
N ILE A 163 -1.07 -0.34 7.68
CA ILE A 163 -1.62 0.00 6.36
C ILE A 163 -0.65 -0.28 5.22
N ASP A 164 0.59 -0.63 5.56
CA ASP A 164 1.62 -1.08 4.64
C ASP A 164 1.82 -2.59 4.77
N TYR A 165 1.97 -3.27 3.66
CA TYR A 165 1.95 -4.73 3.59
C TYR A 165 3.02 -5.29 2.66
N ILE A 166 3.40 -6.54 2.93
CA ILE A 166 4.01 -7.45 1.98
C ILE A 166 3.16 -8.71 1.97
N LEU A 167 2.51 -8.98 0.83
CA LEU A 167 1.77 -10.20 0.56
C LEU A 167 2.55 -11.05 -0.44
N HIS A 168 2.40 -12.35 -0.37
CA HIS A 168 3.13 -13.27 -1.25
C HIS A 168 2.28 -14.48 -1.66
N SER A 169 2.51 -15.01 -2.84
CA SER A 169 1.93 -16.28 -3.28
C SER A 169 2.58 -17.47 -2.57
N SER A 170 1.99 -18.64 -2.69
CA SER A 170 2.36 -19.84 -1.92
C SER A 170 3.76 -20.39 -2.23
N GLU A 171 4.36 -19.98 -3.34
CA GLU A 171 5.71 -20.38 -3.73
C GLU A 171 6.79 -19.76 -2.85
N PHE A 172 6.47 -18.69 -2.16
CA PHE A 172 7.39 -18.06 -1.21
C PHE A 172 7.17 -18.59 0.21
N GLN A 173 8.26 -18.95 0.86
CA GLN A 173 8.28 -19.29 2.26
C GLN A 173 8.80 -18.10 3.09
N GLY A 174 7.94 -17.51 3.92
CA GLY A 174 8.34 -16.46 4.86
C GLY A 174 9.31 -17.00 5.93
N VAL A 175 10.34 -16.22 6.24
CA VAL A 175 11.34 -16.55 7.27
C VAL A 175 11.23 -15.58 8.43
N ASP A 176 11.03 -14.31 8.13
CA ASP A 176 10.99 -13.24 9.13
C ASP A 176 10.28 -12.01 8.57
N TYR A 177 9.52 -11.32 9.41
CA TYR A 177 8.77 -10.12 9.04
C TYR A 177 8.81 -9.12 10.18
N PHE A 178 9.32 -7.91 9.92
CA PHE A 178 9.44 -6.87 10.93
C PHE A 178 9.32 -5.48 10.33
N SER A 179 9.08 -4.50 11.20
CA SER A 179 9.00 -3.08 10.84
C SER A 179 9.88 -2.31 11.83
N PRO A 180 11.07 -1.83 11.40
CA PRO A 180 11.92 -1.03 12.27
C PRO A 180 11.30 0.35 12.48
N ASP A 181 11.36 0.85 13.71
CA ASP A 181 10.88 2.19 14.05
C ASP A 181 11.92 3.24 13.62
N LEU A 182 11.65 3.93 12.52
CA LEU A 182 12.54 4.94 11.94
C LEU A 182 11.84 6.31 11.86
N GLU A 183 12.51 7.35 12.33
CA GLU A 183 11.93 8.70 12.43
C GLU A 183 12.00 9.53 11.13
N TYR A 184 12.38 8.92 10.01
CA TYR A 184 12.55 9.64 8.73
C TYR A 184 11.25 9.88 7.96
N SER A 185 10.18 9.19 8.33
CA SER A 185 8.89 9.23 7.66
C SER A 185 7.76 9.09 8.68
N ASP A 186 6.55 9.43 8.29
CA ASP A 186 5.32 9.12 9.02
C ASP A 186 4.88 7.65 8.84
N HIS A 187 5.55 6.90 7.95
CA HIS A 187 5.44 5.46 7.83
C HIS A 187 6.75 4.77 8.24
N ASN A 188 6.63 3.66 8.95
CA ASN A 188 7.73 2.74 9.19
C ASN A 188 7.89 1.80 8.00
N PRO A 189 9.14 1.48 7.60
CA PRO A 189 9.36 0.51 6.54
C PRO A 189 8.93 -0.90 6.97
N VAL A 190 8.50 -1.69 6.01
CA VAL A 190 8.19 -3.10 6.21
C VAL A 190 9.26 -3.95 5.56
N VAL A 191 9.79 -4.92 6.30
CA VAL A 191 10.87 -5.81 5.87
C VAL A 191 10.41 -7.26 5.99
N MET A 192 10.63 -8.03 4.93
CA MET A 192 10.39 -9.47 4.95
C MET A 192 11.58 -10.21 4.38
N ARG A 193 12.00 -11.26 5.06
CA ARG A 193 12.91 -12.29 4.51
C ARG A 193 12.09 -13.49 4.07
N MET A 194 12.39 -13.99 2.89
CA MET A 194 11.70 -15.14 2.32
C MET A 194 12.64 -15.99 1.47
N ARG A 195 12.23 -17.22 1.22
CA ARG A 195 12.83 -18.14 0.26
C ARG A 195 11.83 -18.38 -0.87
N LEU A 196 12.34 -18.51 -2.06
CA LEU A 196 11.60 -18.90 -3.25
C LEU A 196 11.87 -20.37 -3.54
#